data_0f5712fcdd30ca164f530c9bf236959c
#
_entry.id   0f5712fcdd30ca164f530c9bf236959c
#
_cell.length_a   1.000
_cell.length_b   1.000
_cell.length_c   1.000
_cell.angle_alpha   90.00
_cell.angle_beta   90.00
_cell.angle_gamma   90.00
#
_symmetry.space_group_name_H-M   'P 1'
#
loop_
_entity.id
_entity.type
_entity.pdbx_description
1 polymer ?
#
loop_
_entity_poly.entity_id
_entity_poly.type
_entity_poly.pdbx_seq_one_letter_code
_entity_poly.pdbx_strand_id
1 'polypeptide(L)'
;MKQMLQYLKAYKKESIIAPLFKMLEASFELLVPIVMANIIDVGIQNGDKPYIRRMCALMIALGVLGLVCSLTAQYFAAKAAMGFGTALRKALFGHINSLSYNELDQIGTPTLITRMTSDINQAQTGVNMMLRLFLRSPFIVIGAVVMAFTISAKLTIIFLIAVPLIGLAIYLIMRITVPIYKKVQSILDQIVLHTRENYVGARVVRAFSREKDETEQFDEISGSLKNTQLYAGKISALMNPITYVMVNIAILCILWFGGWQVQIGSVSQGQIVALVNYMNQILLALVALANLIVAVTRALACAIRINEVFRVNSSMKEGAEEKNTQESGKPRVVFDHVTFTYGGAQEASLTDISFSAMPGETVGIIGGTGSGKSTLVNLIPRFYDATKGSVTVDGQDVKAYTFRHLREKIGVVPQKAVLFLGTIRSNLQWRKKDAKESELWKALQIAQAEEVVKKKQKGLDEKVETGGRNFSGGQRQRLTIARALVGEPEILILDDSASALDFATDAALRRSIKESTGNATVFLVSQRAATVKNADQILVLDDGKLVGKGTHEELLKNCNVYKEICMSQFSSQEVAQL
;
A
#
# COMPACT_ATOMS: atom_id res chain seq x y z
N MET A 1 16.63 -6.98 -4.47
CA MET A 1 17.06 -7.23 -3.07
C MET A 1 18.23 -6.39 -2.59
N LYS A 2 19.35 -6.24 -3.34
CA LYS A 2 20.47 -5.36 -2.92
C LYS A 2 20.02 -3.93 -2.56
N GLN A 3 19.10 -3.34 -3.32
CA GLN A 3 18.55 -2.00 -3.04
C GLN A 3 17.76 -1.92 -1.73
N MET A 4 17.07 -3.00 -1.32
CA MET A 4 16.34 -2.99 -0.05
C MET A 4 17.24 -3.19 1.17
N LEU A 5 18.36 -3.91 1.02
CA LEU A 5 19.33 -4.05 2.10
C LEU A 5 19.97 -2.71 2.51
N GLN A 6 19.91 -1.67 1.67
CA GLN A 6 20.34 -0.32 2.07
C GLN A 6 19.56 0.22 3.27
N TYR A 7 18.28 -0.14 3.45
CA TYR A 7 17.48 0.28 4.59
C TYR A 7 17.86 -0.42 5.89
N LEU A 8 18.61 -1.54 5.84
CA LEU A 8 19.26 -2.16 6.99
C LEU A 8 20.59 -1.51 7.37
N LYS A 9 21.17 -0.68 6.51
CA LYS A 9 22.50 -0.05 6.78
C LYS A 9 22.51 0.80 8.07
N ALA A 10 21.39 1.44 8.40
CA ALA A 10 21.25 2.18 9.66
C ALA A 10 21.26 1.28 10.91
N TYR A 11 20.96 0.00 10.75
CA TYR A 11 20.85 -1.02 11.81
C TYR A 11 21.91 -2.12 11.69
N LYS A 12 23.11 -1.77 11.18
CA LYS A 12 24.21 -2.75 10.98
C LYS A 12 24.63 -3.42 12.28
N LYS A 13 24.73 -2.65 13.37
CA LYS A 13 25.13 -3.17 14.69
C LYS A 13 24.13 -4.21 15.17
N GLU A 14 22.86 -3.88 15.13
CA GLU A 14 21.77 -4.77 15.54
C GLU A 14 21.69 -6.02 14.66
N SER A 15 21.93 -5.88 13.38
CA SER A 15 21.92 -6.99 12.40
C SER A 15 23.08 -7.97 12.56
N ILE A 16 24.18 -7.57 13.22
CA ILE A 16 25.32 -8.42 13.55
C ILE A 16 25.15 -9.00 14.95
N ILE A 17 24.75 -8.17 15.92
CA ILE A 17 24.60 -8.58 17.33
C ILE A 17 23.54 -9.67 17.47
N ALA A 18 22.38 -9.53 16.79
CA ALA A 18 21.29 -10.48 16.93
C ALA A 18 21.68 -11.92 16.53
N PRO A 19 22.26 -12.20 15.34
CA PRO A 19 22.72 -13.54 14.99
C PRO A 19 23.86 -14.04 15.87
N LEU A 20 24.77 -13.15 16.32
CA LEU A 20 25.88 -13.52 17.19
C LEU A 20 25.37 -14.07 18.53
N PHE A 21 24.45 -13.35 19.18
CA PHE A 21 23.84 -13.81 20.43
C PHE A 21 22.97 -15.06 20.23
N LYS A 22 22.35 -15.25 19.05
CA LYS A 22 21.65 -16.50 18.71
C LYS A 22 22.60 -17.68 18.53
N MET A 23 23.79 -17.46 18.00
CA MET A 23 24.82 -18.51 17.95
C MET A 23 25.37 -18.83 19.33
N LEU A 24 25.56 -17.82 20.19
CA LEU A 24 26.01 -18.01 21.56
C LEU A 24 24.98 -18.79 22.41
N GLU A 25 23.69 -18.46 22.29
CA GLU A 25 22.58 -19.23 22.86
C GLU A 25 22.63 -20.69 22.40
N ALA A 26 22.77 -20.93 21.08
CA ALA A 26 22.86 -22.28 20.54
C ALA A 26 24.11 -23.04 21.05
N SER A 27 25.22 -22.36 21.27
CA SER A 27 26.41 -22.97 21.87
C SER A 27 26.16 -23.45 23.30
N PHE A 28 25.49 -22.64 24.13
CA PHE A 28 25.08 -23.06 25.46
C PHE A 28 24.10 -24.23 25.45
N GLU A 29 23.13 -24.21 24.51
CA GLU A 29 22.15 -25.27 24.31
C GLU A 29 22.84 -26.62 23.97
N LEU A 30 23.91 -26.59 23.14
CA LEU A 30 24.69 -27.77 22.79
C LEU A 30 25.54 -28.32 23.95
N LEU A 31 25.87 -27.51 24.95
CA LEU A 31 26.62 -27.97 26.12
C LEU A 31 25.74 -28.70 27.15
N VAL A 32 24.44 -28.40 27.20
CA VAL A 32 23.52 -28.98 28.21
C VAL A 32 23.49 -30.51 28.19
N PRO A 33 23.44 -31.22 27.04
CA PRO A 33 23.43 -32.68 27.00
C PRO A 33 24.71 -33.31 27.59
N ILE A 34 25.87 -32.65 27.43
CA ILE A 34 27.14 -33.15 28.04
C ILE A 34 27.15 -33.00 29.55
N VAL A 35 26.66 -31.83 30.03
CA VAL A 35 26.55 -31.64 31.50
C VAL A 35 25.59 -32.67 32.07
N MET A 36 24.50 -32.99 31.37
CA MET A 36 23.56 -34.03 31.76
C MET A 36 24.21 -35.43 31.80
N ALA A 37 25.02 -35.75 30.78
CA ALA A 37 25.80 -37.00 30.77
C ALA A 37 26.72 -37.11 31.98
N ASN A 38 27.43 -36.04 32.31
CA ASN A 38 28.32 -36.03 33.52
C ASN A 38 27.55 -36.16 34.83
N ILE A 39 26.34 -35.61 34.95
CA ILE A 39 25.48 -35.83 36.12
C ILE A 39 25.15 -37.32 36.28
N ILE A 40 24.84 -38.00 35.17
CA ILE A 40 24.49 -39.42 35.19
C ILE A 40 25.70 -40.27 35.49
N ASP A 41 26.79 -40.10 34.75
CA ASP A 41 27.94 -41.00 34.73
C ASP A 41 28.84 -40.84 35.99
N VAL A 42 29.01 -39.61 36.47
CA VAL A 42 29.88 -39.32 37.62
C VAL A 42 29.05 -39.10 38.89
N GLY A 43 27.99 -38.28 38.77
CA GLY A 43 27.22 -37.89 39.94
C GLY A 43 26.35 -39.00 40.51
N ILE A 44 25.48 -39.57 39.65
CA ILE A 44 24.51 -40.58 40.09
C ILE A 44 25.19 -41.93 40.30
N GLN A 45 26.06 -42.32 39.37
CA GLN A 45 26.74 -43.62 39.42
C GLN A 45 27.66 -43.77 40.65
N ASN A 46 28.31 -42.68 41.08
CA ASN A 46 29.18 -42.67 42.26
C ASN A 46 28.47 -42.20 43.54
N GLY A 47 27.21 -41.80 43.48
CA GLY A 47 26.46 -41.27 44.63
C GLY A 47 26.97 -39.92 45.16
N ASP A 48 27.77 -39.17 44.36
CA ASP A 48 28.39 -37.89 44.75
C ASP A 48 27.37 -36.74 44.72
N LYS A 49 26.66 -36.55 45.82
CA LYS A 49 25.68 -35.46 46.00
C LYS A 49 26.27 -34.05 45.80
N PRO A 50 27.49 -33.72 46.31
CA PRO A 50 28.16 -32.44 46.03
C PRO A 50 28.42 -32.19 44.54
N TYR A 51 28.83 -33.21 43.80
CA TYR A 51 29.06 -33.12 42.36
C TYR A 51 27.75 -32.86 41.60
N ILE A 52 26.70 -33.61 41.93
CA ILE A 52 25.37 -33.41 41.34
C ILE A 52 24.90 -31.98 41.56
N ARG A 53 24.99 -31.43 42.76
CA ARG A 53 24.61 -30.05 43.07
C ARG A 53 25.39 -29.03 42.23
N ARG A 54 26.72 -29.20 42.09
CA ARG A 54 27.56 -28.32 41.24
C ARG A 54 27.16 -28.38 39.77
N MET A 55 26.92 -29.57 39.23
CA MET A 55 26.52 -29.74 37.84
C MET A 55 25.09 -29.23 37.55
N CYS A 56 24.15 -29.41 38.48
CA CYS A 56 22.82 -28.80 38.41
C CYS A 56 22.89 -27.27 38.45
N ALA A 57 23.75 -26.70 39.32
CA ALA A 57 23.98 -25.26 39.34
C ALA A 57 24.58 -24.75 38.02
N LEU A 58 25.50 -25.51 37.40
CA LEU A 58 26.03 -25.21 36.07
C LEU A 58 24.96 -25.26 35.00
N MET A 59 24.08 -26.27 35.02
CA MET A 59 22.93 -26.34 34.08
C MET A 59 22.01 -25.13 34.20
N ILE A 60 21.69 -24.74 35.44
CA ILE A 60 20.88 -23.52 35.68
C ILE A 60 21.62 -22.29 35.18
N ALA A 61 22.92 -22.16 35.42
CA ALA A 61 23.72 -21.04 34.91
C ALA A 61 23.75 -20.98 33.40
N LEU A 62 23.93 -22.12 32.69
CA LEU A 62 23.85 -22.20 31.23
C LEU A 62 22.47 -21.82 30.74
N GLY A 63 21.40 -22.25 31.39
CA GLY A 63 20.02 -21.88 31.07
C GLY A 63 19.78 -20.38 31.23
N VAL A 64 20.25 -19.77 32.34
CA VAL A 64 20.13 -18.32 32.57
C VAL A 64 20.94 -17.51 31.52
N LEU A 65 22.18 -17.93 31.24
CA LEU A 65 23.00 -17.30 30.18
C LEU A 65 22.36 -17.43 28.83
N GLY A 66 21.81 -18.61 28.49
CA GLY A 66 21.05 -18.85 27.28
C GLY A 66 19.81 -17.93 27.16
N LEU A 67 19.07 -17.78 28.27
CA LEU A 67 17.92 -16.88 28.35
C LEU A 67 18.33 -15.42 28.08
N VAL A 68 19.38 -14.92 28.73
CA VAL A 68 19.89 -13.56 28.52
C VAL A 68 20.31 -13.35 27.05
N CYS A 69 21.04 -14.32 26.48
CA CYS A 69 21.44 -14.28 25.06
C CYS A 69 20.21 -14.30 24.14
N SER A 70 19.22 -15.13 24.46
CA SER A 70 17.98 -15.20 23.67
C SER A 70 17.20 -13.89 23.68
N LEU A 71 16.99 -13.30 24.85
CA LEU A 71 16.30 -12.01 25.01
C LEU A 71 17.04 -10.88 24.27
N THR A 72 18.37 -10.83 24.44
CA THR A 72 19.22 -9.84 23.76
C THR A 72 19.11 -9.99 22.23
N ALA A 73 19.25 -11.21 21.73
CA ALA A 73 19.14 -11.49 20.30
C ALA A 73 17.76 -11.12 19.73
N GLN A 74 16.69 -11.47 20.47
CA GLN A 74 15.32 -11.13 20.05
C GLN A 74 15.08 -9.62 20.02
N TYR A 75 15.56 -8.90 21.03
CA TYR A 75 15.45 -7.44 21.08
C TYR A 75 16.14 -6.78 19.88
N PHE A 76 17.41 -7.13 19.61
CA PHE A 76 18.15 -6.54 18.50
C PHE A 76 17.60 -6.96 17.13
N ALA A 77 17.16 -8.21 16.97
CA ALA A 77 16.50 -8.65 15.74
C ALA A 77 15.19 -7.90 15.50
N ALA A 78 14.37 -7.72 16.53
CA ALA A 78 13.13 -6.96 16.44
C ALA A 78 13.40 -5.49 16.11
N LYS A 79 14.37 -4.85 16.81
CA LYS A 79 14.76 -3.46 16.56
C LYS A 79 15.24 -3.24 15.13
N ALA A 80 16.10 -4.13 14.59
CA ALA A 80 16.57 -4.07 13.21
C ALA A 80 15.42 -4.26 12.21
N ALA A 81 14.54 -5.25 12.43
CA ALA A 81 13.43 -5.54 11.52
C ALA A 81 12.36 -4.42 11.53
N MET A 82 12.01 -3.90 12.71
CA MET A 82 11.06 -2.78 12.83
C MET A 82 11.64 -1.51 12.20
N GLY A 83 12.92 -1.21 12.47
CA GLY A 83 13.61 -0.08 11.87
C GLY A 83 13.69 -0.17 10.35
N PHE A 84 13.98 -1.35 9.81
CA PHE A 84 13.92 -1.63 8.37
C PHE A 84 12.53 -1.34 7.80
N GLY A 85 11.47 -1.87 8.42
CA GLY A 85 10.09 -1.66 7.98
C GLY A 85 9.69 -0.17 7.98
N THR A 86 10.09 0.57 9.02
CA THR A 86 9.83 2.02 9.13
C THR A 86 10.58 2.81 8.06
N ALA A 87 11.85 2.51 7.85
CA ALA A 87 12.65 3.18 6.81
C ALA A 87 12.11 2.90 5.41
N LEU A 88 11.71 1.66 5.15
CA LEU A 88 11.13 1.24 3.87
C LEU A 88 9.78 1.93 3.61
N ARG A 89 8.90 2.02 4.64
CA ARG A 89 7.63 2.75 4.53
C ARG A 89 7.85 4.23 4.22
N LYS A 90 8.77 4.88 4.93
CA LYS A 90 9.10 6.29 4.68
C LYS A 90 9.60 6.51 3.25
N ALA A 91 10.50 5.66 2.79
CA ALA A 91 11.06 5.76 1.45
C ALA A 91 10.00 5.50 0.37
N LEU A 92 9.19 4.43 0.53
CA LEU A 92 8.13 4.10 -0.43
C LEU A 92 7.05 5.18 -0.49
N PHE A 93 6.63 5.72 0.66
CA PHE A 93 5.67 6.82 0.71
C PHE A 93 6.21 8.09 0.02
N GLY A 94 7.48 8.44 0.28
CA GLY A 94 8.13 9.56 -0.40
C GLY A 94 8.20 9.35 -1.91
N HIS A 95 8.53 8.14 -2.35
CA HIS A 95 8.58 7.80 -3.77
C HIS A 95 7.19 7.87 -4.44
N ILE A 96 6.15 7.30 -3.82
CA ILE A 96 4.77 7.37 -4.32
C ILE A 96 4.33 8.82 -4.49
N ASN A 97 4.65 9.70 -3.53
CA ASN A 97 4.30 11.11 -3.62
C ASN A 97 5.09 11.90 -4.68
N SER A 98 6.20 11.35 -5.19
CA SER A 98 6.96 11.94 -6.30
C SER A 98 6.52 11.46 -7.69
N LEU A 99 5.62 10.46 -7.76
CA LEU A 99 5.07 9.97 -9.01
C LEU A 99 4.01 10.95 -9.57
N SER A 100 3.88 11.00 -10.89
CA SER A 100 2.80 11.73 -11.54
C SER A 100 1.49 10.94 -11.50
N TYR A 101 0.38 11.60 -11.83
CA TYR A 101 -0.93 10.94 -11.88
C TYR A 101 -0.96 9.78 -12.89
N ASN A 102 -0.22 9.88 -13.99
CA ASN A 102 -0.15 8.83 -15.00
C ASN A 102 0.36 7.50 -14.41
N GLU A 103 1.44 7.53 -13.65
CA GLU A 103 1.98 6.34 -12.98
C GLU A 103 1.08 5.86 -11.84
N LEU A 104 0.46 6.80 -11.10
CA LEU A 104 -0.48 6.45 -10.03
C LEU A 104 -1.72 5.74 -10.57
N ASP A 105 -2.24 6.19 -11.71
CA ASP A 105 -3.39 5.58 -12.39
C ASP A 105 -3.04 4.19 -12.94
N GLN A 106 -1.85 4.02 -13.53
CA GLN A 106 -1.37 2.73 -14.03
C GLN A 106 -1.16 1.70 -12.92
N ILE A 107 -0.57 2.08 -11.79
CA ILE A 107 -0.31 1.15 -10.67
C ILE A 107 -1.61 0.86 -9.90
N GLY A 108 -2.45 1.85 -9.75
CA GLY A 108 -3.70 1.81 -9.00
C GLY A 108 -3.54 1.91 -7.48
N THR A 109 -4.37 2.73 -6.86
CA THR A 109 -4.37 2.99 -5.40
C THR A 109 -4.46 1.72 -4.54
N PRO A 110 -5.31 0.70 -4.85
CA PRO A 110 -5.38 -0.52 -4.04
C PRO A 110 -4.06 -1.28 -4.00
N THR A 111 -3.33 -1.32 -5.13
CA THR A 111 -2.00 -1.94 -5.22
C THR A 111 -1.02 -1.22 -4.31
N LEU A 112 -0.94 0.11 -4.38
CA LEU A 112 -0.05 0.92 -3.55
C LEU A 112 -0.31 0.73 -2.05
N ILE A 113 -1.58 0.69 -1.64
CA ILE A 113 -1.96 0.42 -0.24
C ILE A 113 -1.45 -0.97 0.18
N THR A 114 -1.62 -1.99 -0.63
CA THR A 114 -1.15 -3.35 -0.34
C THR A 114 0.38 -3.40 -0.20
N ARG A 115 1.13 -2.69 -1.07
CA ARG A 115 2.60 -2.59 -0.96
C ARG A 115 3.02 -1.89 0.33
N MET A 116 2.35 -0.78 0.70
CA MET A 116 2.65 -0.01 1.92
C MET A 116 2.35 -0.76 3.22
N THR A 117 1.38 -1.66 3.21
CA THR A 117 0.90 -2.37 4.40
C THR A 117 1.38 -3.81 4.43
N SER A 118 0.72 -4.70 3.71
CA SER A 118 0.92 -6.15 3.77
C SER A 118 2.33 -6.56 3.32
N ASP A 119 2.79 -6.05 2.16
CA ASP A 119 4.07 -6.48 1.60
C ASP A 119 5.26 -6.02 2.45
N ILE A 120 5.23 -4.80 2.99
CA ILE A 120 6.28 -4.33 3.91
C ILE A 120 6.27 -5.14 5.21
N ASN A 121 5.09 -5.49 5.76
CA ASN A 121 4.99 -6.31 6.95
C ASN A 121 5.58 -7.71 6.74
N GLN A 122 5.33 -8.33 5.58
CA GLN A 122 5.90 -9.64 5.24
C GLN A 122 7.42 -9.55 5.04
N ALA A 123 7.91 -8.52 4.38
CA ALA A 123 9.35 -8.28 4.23
C ALA A 123 10.03 -8.08 5.59
N GLN A 124 9.42 -7.29 6.49
CA GLN A 124 9.88 -7.06 7.86
C GLN A 124 9.92 -8.35 8.68
N THR A 125 8.87 -9.18 8.59
CA THR A 125 8.81 -10.50 9.26
C THR A 125 9.90 -11.42 8.74
N GLY A 126 10.13 -11.45 7.42
CA GLY A 126 11.22 -12.23 6.82
C GLY A 126 12.60 -11.80 7.31
N VAL A 127 12.86 -10.50 7.41
CA VAL A 127 14.12 -9.97 7.97
C VAL A 127 14.29 -10.39 9.43
N ASN A 128 13.24 -10.30 10.25
CA ASN A 128 13.28 -10.73 11.66
C ASN A 128 13.63 -12.22 11.77
N MET A 129 12.92 -13.08 11.02
CA MET A 129 13.17 -14.53 11.05
C MET A 129 14.56 -14.87 10.51
N MET A 130 15.03 -14.17 9.49
CA MET A 130 16.37 -14.36 8.95
C MET A 130 17.45 -14.05 10.00
N LEU A 131 17.35 -12.92 10.70
CA LEU A 131 18.32 -12.55 11.75
C LEU A 131 18.32 -13.51 12.93
N ARG A 132 17.21 -14.18 13.22
CA ARG A 132 17.07 -15.08 14.36
C ARG A 132 17.41 -16.53 14.06
N LEU A 133 17.07 -17.04 12.88
CA LEU A 133 17.09 -18.48 12.61
C LEU A 133 18.09 -18.89 11.54
N PHE A 134 18.52 -17.99 10.66
CA PHE A 134 19.34 -18.33 9.50
C PHE A 134 20.70 -18.94 9.89
N LEU A 135 21.37 -18.39 10.88
CA LEU A 135 22.64 -18.93 11.37
C LEU A 135 22.41 -19.96 12.48
N ARG A 136 21.40 -19.79 13.34
CA ARG A 136 21.13 -20.68 14.47
C ARG A 136 20.82 -22.10 14.05
N SER A 137 19.91 -22.30 13.09
CA SER A 137 19.44 -23.65 12.74
C SER A 137 20.55 -24.52 12.12
N PRO A 138 21.32 -24.07 11.12
CA PRO A 138 22.46 -24.84 10.61
C PRO A 138 23.54 -25.06 11.69
N PHE A 139 23.79 -24.06 12.56
CA PHE A 139 24.77 -24.15 13.62
C PHE A 139 24.40 -25.24 14.64
N ILE A 140 23.12 -25.36 15.05
CA ILE A 140 22.67 -26.44 15.94
C ILE A 140 22.82 -27.80 15.24
N VAL A 141 22.42 -27.93 13.96
CA VAL A 141 22.52 -29.22 13.25
C VAL A 141 23.96 -29.66 13.14
N ILE A 142 24.85 -28.80 12.65
CA ILE A 142 26.27 -29.11 12.51
C ILE A 142 26.91 -29.31 13.89
N GLY A 143 26.64 -28.44 14.85
CA GLY A 143 27.16 -28.51 16.19
C GLY A 143 26.75 -29.80 16.90
N ALA A 144 25.50 -30.23 16.81
CA ALA A 144 25.03 -31.49 17.41
C ALA A 144 25.71 -32.72 16.78
N VAL A 145 25.96 -32.71 15.45
CA VAL A 145 26.73 -33.78 14.80
C VAL A 145 28.19 -33.78 15.24
N VAL A 146 28.84 -32.61 15.36
CA VAL A 146 30.20 -32.49 15.91
C VAL A 146 30.27 -32.97 17.34
N MET A 147 29.33 -32.57 18.19
CA MET A 147 29.26 -33.01 19.60
C MET A 147 29.01 -34.53 19.71
N ALA A 148 28.17 -35.10 18.83
CA ALA A 148 28.00 -36.56 18.75
C ALA A 148 29.30 -37.27 18.36
N PHE A 149 30.09 -36.67 17.41
CA PHE A 149 31.39 -37.21 17.01
C PHE A 149 32.42 -37.22 18.14
N THR A 150 32.41 -36.21 19.01
CA THR A 150 33.28 -36.20 20.21
C THR A 150 32.95 -37.29 21.23
N ILE A 151 31.68 -37.73 21.25
CA ILE A 151 31.24 -38.84 22.12
C ILE A 151 31.61 -40.20 21.50
N SER A 152 31.21 -40.45 20.25
CA SER A 152 31.48 -41.70 19.56
C SER A 152 31.41 -41.53 18.04
N ALA A 153 32.54 -41.69 17.35
CA ALA A 153 32.59 -41.64 15.90
C ALA A 153 31.68 -42.72 15.24
N LYS A 154 31.57 -43.91 15.87
CA LYS A 154 30.73 -44.99 15.32
C LYS A 154 29.23 -44.65 15.40
N LEU A 155 28.76 -44.08 16.52
CA LEU A 155 27.35 -43.70 16.68
C LEU A 155 26.99 -42.46 15.86
N THR A 156 27.98 -41.62 15.52
CA THR A 156 27.77 -40.43 14.66
C THR A 156 27.32 -40.80 13.24
N ILE A 157 27.65 -42.01 12.77
CA ILE A 157 27.18 -42.48 11.46
C ILE A 157 25.64 -42.47 11.41
N ILE A 158 24.96 -42.76 12.51
CA ILE A 158 23.50 -42.72 12.63
C ILE A 158 22.99 -41.29 12.32
N PHE A 159 23.67 -40.27 12.86
CA PHE A 159 23.35 -38.86 12.62
C PHE A 159 23.58 -38.47 11.15
N LEU A 160 24.73 -38.91 10.56
CA LEU A 160 25.05 -38.62 9.16
C LEU A 160 24.04 -39.22 8.16
N ILE A 161 23.36 -40.32 8.55
CA ILE A 161 22.28 -40.94 7.74
C ILE A 161 20.94 -40.28 8.08
N ALA A 162 20.61 -40.11 9.37
CA ALA A 162 19.30 -39.61 9.81
C ALA A 162 19.05 -38.16 9.40
N VAL A 163 20.06 -37.26 9.52
CA VAL A 163 19.88 -35.84 9.24
C VAL A 163 19.51 -35.57 7.76
N PRO A 164 20.25 -36.10 6.75
CA PRO A 164 19.83 -35.96 5.35
C PRO A 164 18.47 -36.62 5.06
N LEU A 165 18.18 -37.76 5.67
CA LEU A 165 16.93 -38.49 5.44
C LEU A 165 15.73 -37.69 5.95
N ILE A 166 15.81 -37.12 7.18
CA ILE A 166 14.79 -36.22 7.76
C ILE A 166 14.67 -34.96 6.89
N GLY A 167 15.78 -34.36 6.50
CA GLY A 167 15.80 -33.21 5.62
C GLY A 167 15.13 -33.46 4.27
N LEU A 168 15.38 -34.62 3.67
CA LEU A 168 14.72 -35.05 2.42
C LEU A 168 13.21 -35.23 2.60
N ALA A 169 12.79 -35.87 3.70
CA ALA A 169 11.37 -36.04 3.99
C ALA A 169 10.64 -34.70 4.15
N ILE A 170 11.22 -33.77 4.92
CA ILE A 170 10.69 -32.40 5.06
C ILE A 170 10.62 -31.70 3.69
N TYR A 171 11.67 -31.79 2.90
CA TYR A 171 11.73 -31.18 1.55
C TYR A 171 10.65 -31.74 0.63
N LEU A 172 10.47 -33.06 0.57
CA LEU A 172 9.44 -33.70 -0.26
C LEU A 172 8.02 -33.29 0.14
N ILE A 173 7.72 -33.29 1.44
CA ILE A 173 6.42 -32.85 1.95
C ILE A 173 6.18 -31.37 1.60
N MET A 174 7.18 -30.50 1.81
CA MET A 174 7.07 -29.09 1.46
C MET A 174 6.89 -28.87 -0.04
N ARG A 175 7.61 -29.61 -0.88
CA ARG A 175 7.49 -29.54 -2.35
C ARG A 175 6.07 -29.83 -2.83
N ILE A 176 5.37 -30.76 -2.17
CA ILE A 176 3.98 -31.08 -2.47
C ILE A 176 3.01 -30.05 -1.86
N THR A 177 3.24 -29.66 -0.61
CA THR A 177 2.30 -28.84 0.17
C THR A 177 2.27 -27.39 -0.28
N VAL A 178 3.43 -26.79 -0.63
CA VAL A 178 3.52 -25.37 -1.01
C VAL A 178 2.66 -25.01 -2.24
N PRO A 179 2.65 -25.76 -3.34
CA PRO A 179 1.75 -25.49 -4.47
C PRO A 179 0.27 -25.59 -4.10
N ILE A 180 -0.10 -26.53 -3.22
CA ILE A 180 -1.49 -26.70 -2.78
C ILE A 180 -1.93 -25.49 -1.96
N TYR A 181 -1.10 -24.98 -1.04
CA TYR A 181 -1.40 -23.73 -0.31
C TYR A 181 -1.50 -22.51 -1.22
N LYS A 182 -0.74 -22.44 -2.32
CA LYS A 182 -0.94 -21.39 -3.33
C LYS A 182 -2.32 -21.50 -3.99
N LYS A 183 -2.77 -22.72 -4.29
CA LYS A 183 -4.12 -22.95 -4.83
C LYS A 183 -5.21 -22.58 -3.81
N VAL A 184 -5.03 -22.94 -2.53
CA VAL A 184 -5.92 -22.50 -1.43
C VAL A 184 -6.03 -20.98 -1.40
N GLN A 185 -4.89 -20.26 -1.51
CA GLN A 185 -4.90 -18.80 -1.53
C GLN A 185 -5.66 -18.24 -2.73
N SER A 186 -5.46 -18.82 -3.93
CA SER A 186 -6.19 -18.39 -5.13
C SER A 186 -7.71 -18.56 -5.01
N ILE A 187 -8.16 -19.67 -4.39
CA ILE A 187 -9.60 -19.89 -4.15
C ILE A 187 -10.12 -18.91 -3.09
N LEU A 188 -9.32 -18.62 -2.05
CA LEU A 188 -9.68 -17.63 -1.04
C LEU A 188 -9.83 -16.24 -1.66
N ASP A 189 -8.94 -15.87 -2.59
CA ASP A 189 -9.04 -14.60 -3.31
C ASP A 189 -10.32 -14.53 -4.17
N GLN A 190 -10.77 -15.66 -4.76
CA GLN A 190 -12.06 -15.75 -5.46
C GLN A 190 -13.24 -15.55 -4.50
N ILE A 191 -13.22 -16.14 -3.30
CA ILE A 191 -14.25 -15.91 -2.26
C ILE A 191 -14.31 -14.43 -1.89
N VAL A 192 -13.16 -13.80 -1.66
CA VAL A 192 -13.10 -12.37 -1.33
C VAL A 192 -13.68 -11.52 -2.46
N LEU A 193 -13.35 -11.82 -3.71
CA LEU A 193 -13.88 -11.12 -4.88
C LEU A 193 -15.39 -11.28 -4.96
N HIS A 194 -15.90 -12.51 -4.93
CA HIS A 194 -17.34 -12.81 -4.99
C HIS A 194 -18.12 -12.15 -3.85
N THR A 195 -17.60 -12.23 -2.62
CA THR A 195 -18.19 -11.54 -1.47
C THR A 195 -18.23 -10.02 -1.68
N ARG A 196 -17.14 -9.42 -2.20
CA ARG A 196 -17.10 -7.99 -2.48
C ARG A 196 -18.10 -7.58 -3.56
N GLU A 197 -18.21 -8.33 -4.63
CA GLU A 197 -19.17 -8.11 -5.71
C GLU A 197 -20.61 -8.19 -5.20
N ASN A 198 -20.91 -9.21 -4.38
CA ASN A 198 -22.22 -9.38 -3.77
C ASN A 198 -22.58 -8.22 -2.84
N TYR A 199 -21.65 -7.76 -1.98
CA TYR A 199 -21.91 -6.59 -1.11
C TYR A 199 -22.12 -5.29 -1.88
N VAL A 200 -21.31 -5.05 -2.92
CA VAL A 200 -21.45 -3.85 -3.76
C VAL A 200 -22.72 -3.93 -4.60
N GLY A 201 -23.02 -5.12 -5.13
CA GLY A 201 -24.18 -5.41 -5.96
C GLY A 201 -25.45 -5.83 -5.20
N ALA A 202 -25.49 -5.79 -3.86
CA ALA A 202 -26.58 -6.34 -3.06
C ALA A 202 -27.97 -5.82 -3.48
N ARG A 203 -28.07 -4.56 -3.90
CA ARG A 203 -29.34 -4.00 -4.42
C ARG A 203 -29.74 -4.63 -5.75
N VAL A 204 -28.79 -4.93 -6.61
CA VAL A 204 -29.01 -5.57 -7.91
C VAL A 204 -29.44 -7.03 -7.70
N VAL A 205 -28.71 -7.77 -6.87
CA VAL A 205 -29.03 -9.17 -6.53
C VAL A 205 -30.47 -9.27 -6.02
N ARG A 206 -30.86 -8.39 -5.09
CA ARG A 206 -32.24 -8.35 -4.54
C ARG A 206 -33.27 -7.89 -5.56
N ALA A 207 -32.93 -6.88 -6.40
CA ALA A 207 -33.87 -6.37 -7.41
C ALA A 207 -34.22 -7.45 -8.46
N PHE A 208 -33.29 -8.37 -8.74
CA PHE A 208 -33.50 -9.47 -9.68
C PHE A 208 -33.79 -10.83 -9.00
N SER A 209 -33.95 -10.85 -7.66
CA SER A 209 -34.25 -12.06 -6.86
C SER A 209 -33.28 -13.21 -7.10
N ARG A 210 -31.97 -12.88 -7.20
CA ARG A 210 -30.88 -13.83 -7.50
C ARG A 210 -30.11 -14.30 -6.24
N GLU A 211 -30.69 -14.12 -5.04
CA GLU A 211 -30.03 -14.47 -3.77
C GLU A 211 -29.70 -15.96 -3.68
N LYS A 212 -30.54 -16.83 -4.26
CA LYS A 212 -30.31 -18.28 -4.26
C LYS A 212 -29.11 -18.65 -5.13
N ASP A 213 -29.07 -18.10 -6.35
CA ASP A 213 -27.99 -18.39 -7.29
C ASP A 213 -26.64 -17.92 -6.74
N GLU A 214 -26.59 -16.74 -6.14
CA GLU A 214 -25.39 -16.20 -5.48
C GLU A 214 -24.95 -17.08 -4.29
N THR A 215 -25.91 -17.61 -3.53
CA THR A 215 -25.62 -18.51 -2.40
C THR A 215 -25.09 -19.85 -2.90
N GLU A 216 -25.69 -20.43 -3.94
CA GLU A 216 -25.23 -21.69 -4.55
C GLU A 216 -23.81 -21.54 -5.11
N GLN A 217 -23.52 -20.45 -5.82
CA GLN A 217 -22.19 -20.18 -6.35
C GLN A 217 -21.15 -19.98 -5.23
N PHE A 218 -21.52 -19.27 -4.15
CA PHE A 218 -20.67 -19.13 -2.98
C PHE A 218 -20.38 -20.48 -2.31
N ASP A 219 -21.38 -21.34 -2.19
CA ASP A 219 -21.26 -22.68 -1.61
C ASP A 219 -20.34 -23.59 -2.46
N GLU A 220 -20.41 -23.50 -3.79
CA GLU A 220 -19.49 -24.23 -4.68
C GLU A 220 -18.04 -23.81 -4.48
N ILE A 221 -17.77 -22.48 -4.48
CA ILE A 221 -16.42 -21.96 -4.27
C ILE A 221 -15.92 -22.32 -2.86
N SER A 222 -16.78 -22.18 -1.84
CA SER A 222 -16.49 -22.53 -0.45
C SER A 222 -16.23 -24.03 -0.28
N GLY A 223 -17.02 -24.87 -0.97
CA GLY A 223 -16.82 -26.33 -1.04
C GLY A 223 -15.47 -26.69 -1.66
N SER A 224 -15.09 -26.02 -2.75
CA SER A 224 -13.78 -26.18 -3.39
C SER A 224 -12.64 -25.77 -2.46
N LEU A 225 -12.79 -24.65 -1.72
CA LEU A 225 -11.83 -24.21 -0.70
C LEU A 225 -11.68 -25.27 0.37
N LYS A 226 -12.80 -25.74 0.95
CA LYS A 226 -12.81 -26.79 1.99
C LYS A 226 -12.04 -28.03 1.53
N ASN A 227 -12.35 -28.54 0.34
CA ASN A 227 -11.74 -29.77 -0.18
C ASN A 227 -10.22 -29.58 -0.40
N THR A 228 -9.81 -28.44 -0.96
CA THR A 228 -8.39 -28.12 -1.20
C THR A 228 -7.64 -27.93 0.12
N GLN A 229 -8.25 -27.26 1.13
CA GLN A 229 -7.67 -27.11 2.46
C GLN A 229 -7.55 -28.44 3.20
N LEU A 230 -8.56 -29.31 3.12
CA LEU A 230 -8.51 -30.64 3.70
C LEU A 230 -7.38 -31.48 3.07
N TYR A 231 -7.23 -31.41 1.75
CA TYR A 231 -6.14 -32.10 1.06
C TYR A 231 -4.76 -31.57 1.48
N ALA A 232 -4.59 -30.22 1.52
CA ALA A 232 -3.37 -29.60 2.04
C ALA A 232 -3.09 -30.01 3.49
N GLY A 233 -4.14 -30.02 4.33
CA GLY A 233 -4.06 -30.39 5.74
C GLY A 233 -3.65 -31.85 5.93
N LYS A 234 -4.23 -32.79 5.18
CA LYS A 234 -3.87 -34.23 5.21
C LYS A 234 -2.38 -34.44 4.91
N ILE A 235 -1.84 -33.79 3.87
CA ILE A 235 -0.42 -33.92 3.52
C ILE A 235 0.47 -33.24 4.56
N SER A 236 0.11 -32.01 4.99
CA SER A 236 0.87 -31.30 6.03
C SER A 236 0.87 -32.03 7.36
N ALA A 237 -0.23 -32.68 7.72
CA ALA A 237 -0.35 -33.47 8.95
C ALA A 237 0.61 -34.67 8.98
N LEU A 238 1.04 -35.18 7.83
CA LEU A 238 2.03 -36.27 7.75
C LEU A 238 3.44 -35.81 8.15
N MET A 239 3.72 -34.51 8.15
CA MET A 239 5.07 -34.02 8.44
C MET A 239 5.55 -34.41 9.83
N ASN A 240 4.74 -34.19 10.86
CA ASN A 240 5.12 -34.53 12.24
C ASN A 240 5.23 -36.05 12.45
N PRO A 241 4.23 -36.89 12.12
CA PRO A 241 4.36 -38.33 12.29
C PRO A 241 5.57 -38.94 11.57
N ILE A 242 5.80 -38.56 10.31
CA ILE A 242 6.94 -39.08 9.53
C ILE A 242 8.28 -38.67 10.17
N THR A 243 8.45 -37.39 10.52
CA THR A 243 9.68 -36.92 11.13
C THR A 243 9.90 -37.54 12.52
N TYR A 244 8.84 -37.70 13.33
CA TYR A 244 8.93 -38.37 14.62
C TYR A 244 9.27 -39.86 14.49
N VAL A 245 8.68 -40.59 13.53
CA VAL A 245 9.03 -41.98 13.28
C VAL A 245 10.50 -42.10 12.90
N MET A 246 11.00 -41.24 11.99
CA MET A 246 12.40 -41.25 11.57
C MET A 246 13.36 -40.96 12.71
N VAL A 247 13.03 -39.98 13.55
CA VAL A 247 13.84 -39.65 14.74
C VAL A 247 13.80 -40.79 15.75
N ASN A 248 12.63 -41.39 16.01
CA ASN A 248 12.53 -42.51 16.96
C ASN A 248 13.27 -43.76 16.45
N ILE A 249 13.27 -44.03 15.13
CA ILE A 249 14.11 -45.09 14.55
C ILE A 249 15.58 -44.78 14.77
N ALA A 250 16.02 -43.53 14.54
CA ALA A 250 17.40 -43.14 14.82
C ALA A 250 17.75 -43.27 16.33
N ILE A 251 16.85 -42.89 17.22
CA ILE A 251 16.99 -43.07 18.65
C ILE A 251 17.08 -44.56 19.03
N LEU A 252 16.21 -45.41 18.45
CA LEU A 252 16.29 -46.87 18.67
C LEU A 252 17.65 -47.42 18.20
N CYS A 253 18.17 -46.98 17.06
CA CYS A 253 19.50 -47.35 16.59
C CYS A 253 20.59 -46.88 17.59
N ILE A 254 20.49 -45.64 18.07
CA ILE A 254 21.43 -45.10 19.08
C ILE A 254 21.38 -45.98 20.36
N LEU A 255 20.19 -46.34 20.84
CA LEU A 255 20.05 -47.17 22.05
C LEU A 255 20.57 -48.57 21.82
N TRP A 256 20.27 -49.21 20.68
CA TRP A 256 20.69 -50.58 20.37
C TRP A 256 22.20 -50.69 20.21
N PHE A 257 22.77 -49.92 19.28
CA PHE A 257 24.22 -49.95 19.06
C PHE A 257 25.01 -49.28 20.18
N GLY A 258 24.44 -48.26 20.82
CA GLY A 258 25.01 -47.59 21.99
C GLY A 258 25.03 -48.51 23.23
N GLY A 259 23.94 -49.25 23.47
CA GLY A 259 23.88 -50.22 24.54
C GLY A 259 24.98 -51.28 24.44
N TRP A 260 25.25 -51.75 23.22
CA TRP A 260 26.39 -52.66 22.98
C TRP A 260 27.73 -52.03 23.28
N GLN A 261 27.91 -50.71 22.89
CA GLN A 261 29.14 -49.98 23.20
C GLN A 261 29.32 -49.72 24.69
N VAL A 262 28.22 -49.57 25.45
CA VAL A 262 28.28 -49.47 26.94
C VAL A 262 28.76 -50.77 27.55
N GLN A 263 28.30 -51.93 27.04
CA GLN A 263 28.76 -53.24 27.56
C GLN A 263 30.26 -53.44 27.34
N ILE A 264 30.81 -52.90 26.25
CA ILE A 264 32.25 -52.96 25.92
C ILE A 264 33.04 -51.87 26.71
N GLY A 265 32.37 -50.94 27.38
CA GLY A 265 33.00 -49.85 28.13
C GLY A 265 33.49 -48.68 27.25
N SER A 266 33.12 -48.62 25.98
CA SER A 266 33.57 -47.56 25.05
C SER A 266 32.74 -46.27 25.10
N VAL A 267 31.51 -46.32 25.62
CA VAL A 267 30.58 -45.20 25.80
C VAL A 267 29.86 -45.38 27.13
N SER A 268 29.57 -44.28 27.83
CA SER A 268 28.82 -44.30 29.08
C SER A 268 27.29 -44.20 28.88
N GLN A 269 26.52 -44.52 29.90
CA GLN A 269 25.05 -44.41 29.87
C GLN A 269 24.59 -42.97 29.68
N GLY A 270 25.22 -42.00 30.37
CA GLY A 270 24.93 -40.61 30.25
C GLY A 270 25.24 -40.05 28.84
N GLN A 271 26.30 -40.56 28.22
CA GLN A 271 26.65 -40.20 26.84
C GLN A 271 25.59 -40.64 25.83
N ILE A 272 24.94 -41.79 26.04
CA ILE A 272 23.78 -42.21 25.18
C ILE A 272 22.61 -41.25 25.34
N VAL A 273 22.30 -40.85 26.59
CA VAL A 273 21.26 -39.85 26.86
C VAL A 273 21.57 -38.52 26.17
N ALA A 274 22.85 -38.09 26.15
CA ALA A 274 23.26 -36.89 25.44
C ALA A 274 23.04 -37.02 23.92
N LEU A 275 23.39 -38.19 23.31
CA LEU A 275 23.13 -38.44 21.89
C LEU A 275 21.63 -38.38 21.52
N VAL A 276 20.76 -38.95 22.36
CA VAL A 276 19.29 -38.86 22.17
C VAL A 276 18.84 -37.41 22.21
N ASN A 277 19.35 -36.60 23.14
CA ASN A 277 19.03 -35.17 23.23
C ASN A 277 19.50 -34.40 21.98
N TYR A 278 20.72 -34.67 21.47
CA TYR A 278 21.20 -34.06 20.23
C TYR A 278 20.32 -34.42 19.02
N MET A 279 19.82 -35.66 18.92
CA MET A 279 18.91 -36.06 17.85
C MET A 279 17.60 -35.26 17.89
N ASN A 280 17.03 -35.05 19.10
CA ASN A 280 15.83 -34.23 19.25
C ASN A 280 16.08 -32.74 18.94
N GLN A 281 17.25 -32.17 19.31
CA GLN A 281 17.62 -30.80 18.95
C GLN A 281 17.74 -30.62 17.41
N ILE A 282 18.30 -31.60 16.73
CA ILE A 282 18.40 -31.60 15.25
C ILE A 282 17.02 -31.57 14.62
N LEU A 283 16.07 -32.38 15.10
CA LEU A 283 14.70 -32.37 14.59
C LEU A 283 14.07 -30.97 14.67
N LEU A 284 14.14 -30.38 15.88
CA LEU A 284 13.60 -29.03 16.11
C LEU A 284 14.27 -27.96 15.22
N ALA A 285 15.60 -28.07 15.04
CA ALA A 285 16.36 -27.15 14.21
C ALA A 285 16.01 -27.30 12.71
N LEU A 286 15.79 -28.52 12.20
CA LEU A 286 15.39 -28.78 10.83
C LEU A 286 13.97 -28.26 10.54
N VAL A 287 13.02 -28.46 11.45
CA VAL A 287 11.66 -27.91 11.34
C VAL A 287 11.69 -26.37 11.34
N ALA A 288 12.50 -25.77 12.23
CA ALA A 288 12.68 -24.31 12.26
C ALA A 288 13.28 -23.77 10.95
N LEU A 289 14.25 -24.49 10.37
CA LEU A 289 14.87 -24.15 9.09
C LEU A 289 13.86 -24.21 7.93
N ALA A 290 13.00 -25.22 7.93
CA ALA A 290 11.93 -25.36 6.93
C ALA A 290 10.96 -24.16 6.99
N ASN A 291 10.51 -23.78 8.17
CA ASN A 291 9.65 -22.60 8.37
C ASN A 291 10.35 -21.29 7.95
N LEU A 292 11.65 -21.17 8.21
CA LEU A 292 12.45 -20.03 7.78
C LEU A 292 12.47 -19.91 6.24
N ILE A 293 12.69 -21.01 5.52
CA ILE A 293 12.72 -21.03 4.05
C ILE A 293 11.41 -20.49 3.50
N VAL A 294 10.27 -20.94 4.03
CA VAL A 294 8.94 -20.47 3.61
C VAL A 294 8.78 -18.95 3.88
N ALA A 295 9.14 -18.51 5.07
CA ALA A 295 9.02 -17.09 5.46
C ALA A 295 9.90 -16.18 4.60
N VAL A 296 11.14 -16.59 4.35
CA VAL A 296 12.09 -15.85 3.49
C VAL A 296 11.61 -15.81 2.05
N THR A 297 11.08 -16.92 1.52
CA THR A 297 10.53 -16.97 0.15
C THR A 297 9.36 -15.99 -0.01
N ARG A 298 8.45 -15.93 0.96
CA ARG A 298 7.35 -14.95 0.97
C ARG A 298 7.87 -13.51 1.05
N ALA A 299 8.81 -13.25 1.94
CA ALA A 299 9.41 -11.93 2.10
C ALA A 299 10.13 -11.47 0.82
N LEU A 300 10.81 -12.39 0.12
CA LEU A 300 11.47 -12.12 -1.15
C LEU A 300 10.46 -11.74 -2.24
N ALA A 301 9.35 -12.46 -2.35
CA ALA A 301 8.29 -12.14 -3.31
C ALA A 301 7.70 -10.75 -3.03
N CYS A 302 7.43 -10.41 -1.76
CA CYS A 302 6.96 -9.09 -1.36
C CYS A 302 8.00 -8.01 -1.68
N ALA A 303 9.28 -8.28 -1.42
CA ALA A 303 10.38 -7.37 -1.73
C ALA A 303 10.49 -7.08 -3.23
N ILE A 304 10.28 -8.08 -4.09
CA ILE A 304 10.26 -7.88 -5.56
C ILE A 304 9.14 -6.92 -5.94
N ARG A 305 7.91 -7.15 -5.48
CA ARG A 305 6.75 -6.31 -5.78
C ARG A 305 6.90 -4.86 -5.29
N ILE A 306 7.50 -4.66 -4.10
CA ILE A 306 7.82 -3.31 -3.61
C ILE A 306 8.87 -2.65 -4.52
N ASN A 307 9.88 -3.40 -4.97
CA ASN A 307 10.92 -2.88 -5.85
C ASN A 307 10.40 -2.53 -7.25
N GLU A 308 9.35 -3.19 -7.72
CA GLU A 308 8.64 -2.81 -8.96
C GLU A 308 8.11 -1.38 -8.86
N VAL A 309 7.50 -1.00 -7.73
CA VAL A 309 7.03 0.38 -7.52
C VAL A 309 8.22 1.36 -7.50
N PHE A 310 9.33 1.04 -6.84
CA PHE A 310 10.53 1.90 -6.84
C PHE A 310 11.20 2.05 -8.22
N ARG A 311 10.94 1.14 -9.16
CA ARG A 311 11.47 1.24 -10.53
C ARG A 311 10.67 2.16 -11.43
N VAL A 312 9.43 2.43 -11.07
CA VAL A 312 8.60 3.38 -11.80
C VAL A 312 9.09 4.78 -11.47
N ASN A 313 9.55 5.50 -12.46
CA ASN A 313 9.94 6.89 -12.32
C ASN A 313 8.82 7.79 -12.85
N SER A 314 8.67 8.98 -12.27
CA SER A 314 7.73 9.97 -12.79
C SER A 314 8.08 10.32 -14.24
N SER A 315 7.09 10.28 -15.12
CA SER A 315 7.21 10.74 -16.51
C SER A 315 7.37 12.26 -16.59
N MET A 316 6.94 12.97 -15.55
CA MET A 316 6.97 14.43 -15.50
C MET A 316 8.22 14.90 -14.74
N LYS A 317 8.95 15.82 -15.37
CA LYS A 317 10.11 16.50 -14.75
C LYS A 317 9.67 17.89 -14.30
N GLU A 318 10.06 18.28 -13.09
CA GLU A 318 9.83 19.62 -12.57
C GLU A 318 10.66 20.64 -13.34
N GLY A 319 10.05 21.75 -13.71
CA GLY A 319 10.76 22.90 -14.28
C GLY A 319 11.51 23.68 -13.20
N ALA A 320 12.24 24.71 -13.60
CA ALA A 320 13.08 25.49 -12.70
C ALA A 320 12.59 26.92 -12.47
N GLU A 321 11.54 27.35 -13.20
CA GLU A 321 11.16 28.76 -13.19
C GLU A 321 10.12 29.08 -12.11
N GLU A 322 10.40 30.17 -11.38
CA GLU A 322 9.56 30.72 -10.31
C GLU A 322 9.22 32.19 -10.55
N LYS A 323 9.45 32.70 -11.78
CA LYS A 323 9.19 34.12 -12.09
C LYS A 323 7.75 34.36 -12.48
N ASN A 324 7.18 35.43 -11.95
CA ASN A 324 5.89 35.97 -12.37
C ASN A 324 6.12 36.85 -13.62
N THR A 325 5.73 36.37 -14.79
CA THR A 325 5.89 37.07 -16.07
C THR A 325 4.56 37.54 -16.65
N GLN A 326 3.58 37.86 -15.79
CA GLN A 326 2.30 38.37 -16.28
C GLN A 326 2.51 39.73 -16.94
N GLU A 327 2.48 39.76 -18.25
CA GLU A 327 2.43 41.00 -19.04
C GLU A 327 0.97 41.44 -19.17
N SER A 328 0.72 42.71 -18.85
CA SER A 328 -0.62 43.32 -18.97
C SER A 328 -1.13 43.19 -20.41
N GLY A 329 -2.36 42.70 -20.58
CA GLY A 329 -3.00 42.58 -21.89
C GLY A 329 -2.75 41.24 -22.61
N LYS A 330 -1.96 40.30 -22.02
CA LYS A 330 -1.80 38.95 -22.59
C LYS A 330 -2.78 37.94 -21.95
N PRO A 331 -3.16 36.88 -22.72
CA PRO A 331 -3.98 35.80 -22.16
C PRO A 331 -3.31 35.15 -20.96
N ARG A 332 -4.12 34.77 -19.95
CA ARG A 332 -3.65 34.06 -18.77
C ARG A 332 -3.38 32.58 -19.05
N VAL A 333 -4.27 31.95 -19.80
CA VAL A 333 -4.12 30.52 -20.20
C VAL A 333 -4.25 30.43 -21.71
N VAL A 334 -3.31 29.73 -22.33
CA VAL A 334 -3.38 29.45 -23.78
C VAL A 334 -3.14 27.95 -24.02
N PHE A 335 -3.99 27.35 -24.78
CA PHE A 335 -3.81 26.02 -25.38
C PHE A 335 -3.47 26.22 -26.86
N ASP A 336 -2.36 25.64 -27.27
CA ASP A 336 -1.87 25.74 -28.66
C ASP A 336 -1.70 24.35 -29.25
N HIS A 337 -2.62 23.95 -30.13
CA HIS A 337 -2.66 22.65 -30.81
C HIS A 337 -2.48 21.43 -29.88
N VAL A 338 -3.14 21.46 -28.72
CA VAL A 338 -2.95 20.47 -27.66
C VAL A 338 -3.64 19.16 -28.00
N THR A 339 -2.86 18.09 -28.01
CA THR A 339 -3.33 16.70 -28.08
C THR A 339 -2.88 15.97 -26.82
N PHE A 340 -3.76 15.15 -26.23
CA PHE A 340 -3.45 14.38 -25.04
C PHE A 340 -4.02 12.97 -25.11
N THR A 341 -3.17 11.99 -24.74
CA THR A 341 -3.51 10.57 -24.62
C THR A 341 -3.10 10.05 -23.24
N TYR A 342 -4.02 9.41 -22.52
CA TYR A 342 -3.70 8.76 -21.24
C TYR A 342 -2.74 7.59 -21.44
N GLY A 343 -1.87 7.36 -20.49
CA GLY A 343 -0.93 6.23 -20.55
C GLY A 343 -1.66 4.89 -20.67
N GLY A 344 -1.34 4.13 -21.74
CA GLY A 344 -1.98 2.85 -22.05
C GLY A 344 -3.25 2.93 -22.91
N ALA A 345 -3.77 4.12 -23.19
CA ALA A 345 -4.88 4.30 -24.14
C ALA A 345 -4.39 4.30 -25.60
N GLN A 346 -5.19 3.74 -26.50
CA GLN A 346 -4.89 3.72 -27.93
C GLN A 346 -5.34 5.01 -28.64
N GLU A 347 -6.39 5.66 -28.13
CA GLU A 347 -6.98 6.86 -28.70
C GLU A 347 -6.69 8.10 -27.86
N ALA A 348 -6.59 9.25 -28.52
CA ALA A 348 -6.39 10.52 -27.86
C ALA A 348 -7.70 10.97 -27.17
N SER A 349 -7.57 11.38 -25.90
CA SER A 349 -8.71 11.95 -25.16
C SER A 349 -8.94 13.43 -25.47
N LEU A 350 -7.95 14.10 -26.04
CA LEU A 350 -8.05 15.44 -26.59
C LEU A 350 -7.25 15.49 -27.88
N THR A 351 -7.83 16.13 -28.94
CA THR A 351 -7.21 16.22 -30.25
C THR A 351 -7.27 17.65 -30.75
N ASP A 352 -6.10 18.26 -30.97
CA ASP A 352 -5.91 19.57 -31.61
C ASP A 352 -6.73 20.70 -30.98
N ILE A 353 -6.65 20.84 -29.65
CA ILE A 353 -7.39 21.86 -28.91
C ILE A 353 -6.61 23.17 -28.89
N SER A 354 -7.24 24.26 -29.36
CA SER A 354 -6.66 25.60 -29.41
C SER A 354 -7.64 26.66 -28.88
N PHE A 355 -7.29 27.34 -27.79
CA PHE A 355 -8.03 28.47 -27.25
C PHE A 355 -7.18 29.32 -26.34
N SER A 356 -7.67 30.50 -25.99
CA SER A 356 -7.05 31.40 -25.01
C SER A 356 -8.11 31.93 -24.05
N ALA A 357 -7.70 32.18 -22.81
CA ALA A 357 -8.51 32.77 -21.74
C ALA A 357 -7.80 34.00 -21.15
N MET A 358 -8.51 35.11 -21.04
CA MET A 358 -7.99 36.37 -20.52
C MET A 358 -8.08 36.40 -18.97
N PRO A 359 -7.28 37.26 -18.28
CA PRO A 359 -7.47 37.56 -16.88
C PRO A 359 -8.89 38.05 -16.57
N GLY A 360 -9.54 37.50 -15.54
CA GLY A 360 -10.92 37.85 -15.14
C GLY A 360 -12.03 37.22 -16.01
N GLU A 361 -11.68 36.48 -17.05
CA GLU A 361 -12.65 35.83 -17.95
C GLU A 361 -13.20 34.54 -17.32
N THR A 362 -14.49 34.29 -17.51
CA THR A 362 -15.13 33.02 -17.16
C THR A 362 -15.27 32.18 -18.45
N VAL A 363 -14.58 31.05 -18.48
CA VAL A 363 -14.61 30.07 -19.58
C VAL A 363 -15.50 28.90 -19.20
N GLY A 364 -16.65 28.76 -19.84
CA GLY A 364 -17.53 27.61 -19.71
C GLY A 364 -17.06 26.46 -20.60
N ILE A 365 -17.04 25.24 -20.08
CA ILE A 365 -16.67 24.04 -20.85
C ILE A 365 -17.83 23.05 -20.75
N ILE A 366 -18.41 22.75 -21.91
CA ILE A 366 -19.61 21.89 -22.03
C ILE A 366 -19.40 20.77 -23.07
N GLY A 367 -20.13 19.68 -22.90
CA GLY A 367 -20.10 18.52 -23.80
C GLY A 367 -20.65 17.27 -23.13
N GLY A 368 -20.82 16.20 -23.87
CA GLY A 368 -21.29 14.92 -23.39
C GLY A 368 -20.36 14.28 -22.33
N THR A 369 -20.83 13.21 -21.71
CA THR A 369 -19.97 12.39 -20.83
C THR A 369 -18.85 11.76 -21.67
N GLY A 370 -17.61 11.82 -21.21
CA GLY A 370 -16.46 11.29 -21.97
C GLY A 370 -15.86 12.23 -22.99
N SER A 371 -16.44 13.42 -23.25
CA SER A 371 -15.93 14.37 -24.28
C SER A 371 -14.59 15.04 -23.96
N GLY A 372 -13.91 14.71 -22.86
CA GLY A 372 -12.58 15.24 -22.52
C GLY A 372 -12.56 16.48 -21.62
N LYS A 373 -13.71 16.96 -21.09
CA LYS A 373 -13.80 18.20 -20.28
C LYS A 373 -12.85 18.23 -19.08
N SER A 374 -12.92 17.23 -18.21
CA SER A 374 -12.03 17.13 -17.03
C SER A 374 -10.58 16.94 -17.44
N THR A 375 -10.33 16.23 -18.54
CA THR A 375 -8.99 16.04 -19.11
C THR A 375 -8.39 17.39 -19.50
N LEU A 376 -9.15 18.26 -20.16
CA LEU A 376 -8.71 19.57 -20.60
C LEU A 376 -8.28 20.42 -19.40
N VAL A 377 -9.13 20.55 -18.38
CA VAL A 377 -8.82 21.41 -17.22
C VAL A 377 -7.70 20.85 -16.35
N ASN A 378 -7.46 19.53 -16.36
CA ASN A 378 -6.37 18.88 -15.61
C ASN A 378 -4.98 19.15 -16.22
N LEU A 379 -4.89 19.62 -17.47
CA LEU A 379 -3.63 20.04 -18.08
C LEU A 379 -3.15 21.41 -17.57
N ILE A 380 -4.07 22.29 -17.11
CA ILE A 380 -3.73 23.62 -16.62
C ILE A 380 -2.86 23.54 -15.34
N PRO A 381 -3.23 22.78 -14.25
CA PRO A 381 -2.38 22.61 -13.08
C PRO A 381 -1.24 21.60 -13.31
N ARG A 382 -1.06 21.17 -14.56
CA ARG A 382 -0.08 20.19 -14.95
C ARG A 382 -0.20 18.93 -14.09
N PHE A 383 -1.40 18.33 -14.04
CA PHE A 383 -1.58 16.98 -13.50
C PHE A 383 -1.12 15.92 -14.48
N TYR A 384 -1.19 16.24 -15.76
CA TYR A 384 -0.66 15.50 -16.90
C TYR A 384 0.06 16.46 -17.86
N ASP A 385 1.02 15.97 -18.62
CA ASP A 385 1.68 16.71 -19.69
C ASP A 385 1.00 16.45 -21.03
N ALA A 386 0.77 17.49 -21.82
CA ALA A 386 0.27 17.35 -23.18
C ALA A 386 1.21 16.45 -24.02
N THR A 387 0.61 15.55 -24.83
CA THR A 387 1.34 14.65 -25.73
C THR A 387 1.90 15.42 -26.94
N LYS A 388 1.13 16.39 -27.46
CA LYS A 388 1.53 17.32 -28.52
C LYS A 388 0.99 18.71 -28.20
N GLY A 389 1.58 19.74 -28.78
CA GLY A 389 1.22 21.12 -28.53
C GLY A 389 1.76 21.62 -27.19
N SER A 390 1.29 22.79 -26.76
CA SER A 390 1.73 23.43 -25.53
C SER A 390 0.55 24.06 -24.75
N VAL A 391 0.68 24.05 -23.42
CA VAL A 391 -0.21 24.78 -22.51
C VAL A 391 0.63 25.84 -21.83
N THR A 392 0.22 27.11 -21.92
CA THR A 392 0.92 28.20 -21.26
C THR A 392 0.03 28.86 -20.21
N VAL A 393 0.65 29.29 -19.12
CA VAL A 393 0.02 30.07 -18.05
C VAL A 393 0.86 31.34 -17.88
N ASP A 394 0.22 32.51 -17.87
CA ASP A 394 0.88 33.82 -17.83
C ASP A 394 2.02 33.97 -18.85
N GLY A 395 1.81 33.44 -20.07
CA GLY A 395 2.76 33.53 -21.18
C GLY A 395 3.90 32.50 -21.14
N GLN A 396 3.94 31.60 -20.14
CA GLN A 396 5.00 30.61 -19.98
C GLN A 396 4.45 29.18 -20.05
N ASP A 397 5.18 28.27 -20.71
CA ASP A 397 4.81 26.85 -20.75
C ASP A 397 4.72 26.26 -19.33
N VAL A 398 3.65 25.53 -19.05
CA VAL A 398 3.45 24.87 -17.75
C VAL A 398 4.57 23.89 -17.41
N LYS A 399 5.31 23.38 -18.40
CA LYS A 399 6.47 22.49 -18.21
C LYS A 399 7.69 23.19 -17.64
N ALA A 400 7.80 24.50 -17.83
CA ALA A 400 8.92 25.29 -17.35
C ALA A 400 8.79 25.66 -15.85
N TYR A 401 7.57 25.70 -15.32
CA TYR A 401 7.31 26.02 -13.92
C TYR A 401 7.75 24.91 -12.95
N THR A 402 8.15 25.30 -11.71
CA THR A 402 8.09 24.37 -10.58
C THR A 402 6.63 24.02 -10.29
N PHE A 403 6.37 22.75 -9.89
CA PHE A 403 4.99 22.32 -9.59
C PHE A 403 4.34 23.17 -8.50
N ARG A 404 5.14 23.59 -7.53
CA ARG A 404 4.66 24.41 -6.43
C ARG A 404 4.19 25.77 -6.92
N HIS A 405 5.01 26.48 -7.67
CA HIS A 405 4.71 27.84 -8.13
C HIS A 405 3.49 27.86 -9.05
N LEU A 406 3.40 26.90 -10.00
CA LEU A 406 2.22 26.78 -10.87
C LEU A 406 0.94 26.53 -10.08
N ARG A 407 0.96 25.56 -9.17
CA ARG A 407 -0.23 25.14 -8.41
C ARG A 407 -0.65 26.11 -7.32
N GLU A 408 0.25 26.94 -6.81
CA GLU A 408 -0.08 28.06 -5.91
C GLU A 408 -0.95 29.12 -6.59
N LYS A 409 -0.85 29.30 -7.92
CA LYS A 409 -1.72 30.19 -8.69
C LYS A 409 -3.11 29.64 -8.93
N ILE A 410 -3.29 28.32 -8.86
CA ILE A 410 -4.49 27.62 -9.32
C ILE A 410 -5.28 27.04 -8.17
N GLY A 411 -6.56 27.39 -8.06
CA GLY A 411 -7.54 26.72 -7.20
C GLY A 411 -8.30 25.64 -7.97
N VAL A 412 -8.23 24.39 -7.53
CA VAL A 412 -8.93 23.28 -8.20
C VAL A 412 -10.02 22.70 -7.31
N VAL A 413 -11.23 22.64 -7.82
CA VAL A 413 -12.36 21.93 -7.22
C VAL A 413 -12.66 20.71 -8.09
N PRO A 414 -12.29 19.51 -7.63
CA PRO A 414 -12.53 18.30 -8.42
C PRO A 414 -14.01 17.92 -8.44
N GLN A 415 -14.42 17.16 -9.45
CA GLN A 415 -15.78 16.63 -9.61
C GLN A 415 -16.27 15.89 -8.35
N LYS A 416 -15.42 15.07 -7.76
CA LYS A 416 -15.72 14.36 -6.49
C LYS A 416 -15.24 15.18 -5.30
N ALA A 417 -16.18 15.74 -4.55
CA ALA A 417 -15.86 16.45 -3.31
C ALA A 417 -15.28 15.50 -2.24
N VAL A 418 -14.03 15.72 -1.88
CA VAL A 418 -13.33 14.96 -0.83
C VAL A 418 -12.84 15.90 0.27
N LEU A 419 -13.28 15.63 1.51
CA LEU A 419 -12.74 16.28 2.70
C LEU A 419 -11.87 15.29 3.48
N PHE A 420 -10.77 15.81 4.03
CA PHE A 420 -9.83 15.01 4.83
C PHE A 420 -10.29 14.93 6.29
N LEU A 421 -9.95 13.84 6.94
CA LEU A 421 -10.12 13.67 8.38
C LEU A 421 -9.42 14.81 9.13
N GLY A 422 -10.14 15.47 10.04
CA GLY A 422 -9.62 16.60 10.80
C GLY A 422 -10.72 17.55 11.21
N THR A 423 -10.55 18.86 11.01
CA THR A 423 -11.54 19.90 11.23
C THR A 423 -11.89 20.63 9.93
N ILE A 424 -12.96 21.43 9.94
CA ILE A 424 -13.27 22.30 8.79
C ILE A 424 -12.11 23.27 8.59
N ARG A 425 -11.58 23.89 9.65
CA ARG A 425 -10.39 24.77 9.63
C ARG A 425 -9.21 24.08 8.92
N SER A 426 -8.84 22.88 9.34
CA SER A 426 -7.71 22.16 8.75
C SER A 426 -7.91 21.82 7.27
N ASN A 427 -9.15 21.58 6.85
CA ASN A 427 -9.49 21.36 5.44
C ASN A 427 -9.38 22.65 4.62
N LEU A 428 -9.83 23.79 5.13
CA LEU A 428 -9.74 25.07 4.45
C LEU A 428 -8.28 25.56 4.36
N GLN A 429 -7.48 25.35 5.39
CA GLN A 429 -6.05 25.70 5.43
C GLN A 429 -5.16 24.79 4.57
N TRP A 430 -5.74 23.79 3.89
CA TRP A 430 -4.96 22.90 3.02
C TRP A 430 -4.20 23.63 1.92
N ARG A 431 -4.81 24.66 1.34
CA ARG A 431 -4.17 25.50 0.32
C ARG A 431 -3.16 26.48 0.91
N LYS A 432 -3.49 27.14 2.03
CA LYS A 432 -2.66 28.15 2.72
C LYS A 432 -2.68 27.86 4.21
N LYS A 433 -1.59 27.26 4.73
CA LYS A 433 -1.50 26.79 6.13
C LYS A 433 -1.70 27.91 7.17
N ASP A 434 -1.20 29.10 6.87
CA ASP A 434 -1.20 30.32 7.70
C ASP A 434 -2.34 31.28 7.35
N ALA A 435 -3.38 30.77 6.66
CA ALA A 435 -4.56 31.57 6.37
C ALA A 435 -5.24 32.04 7.66
N LYS A 436 -5.47 33.37 7.74
CA LYS A 436 -6.16 34.00 8.87
C LYS A 436 -7.63 33.57 8.90
N GLU A 437 -8.22 33.60 10.06
CA GLU A 437 -9.64 33.23 10.22
C GLU A 437 -10.56 34.08 9.35
N SER A 438 -10.28 35.36 9.17
CA SER A 438 -11.02 36.26 8.26
C SER A 438 -10.98 35.79 6.79
N GLU A 439 -9.84 35.24 6.33
CA GLU A 439 -9.69 34.69 4.97
C GLU A 439 -10.54 33.40 4.81
N LEU A 440 -10.60 32.58 5.87
CA LEU A 440 -11.42 31.37 5.88
C LEU A 440 -12.91 31.71 5.80
N TRP A 441 -13.37 32.68 6.60
CA TRP A 441 -14.76 33.12 6.57
C TRP A 441 -15.13 33.78 5.24
N LYS A 442 -14.25 34.60 4.68
CA LYS A 442 -14.43 35.18 3.33
C LYS A 442 -14.63 34.09 2.27
N ALA A 443 -13.77 33.08 2.27
CA ALA A 443 -13.88 31.95 1.34
C ALA A 443 -15.18 31.14 1.55
N LEU A 444 -15.61 30.95 2.79
CA LEU A 444 -16.88 30.29 3.12
C LEU A 444 -18.09 31.10 2.65
N GLN A 445 -18.05 32.42 2.77
CA GLN A 445 -19.09 33.31 2.29
C GLN A 445 -19.23 33.24 0.77
N ILE A 446 -18.12 33.36 0.04
CA ILE A 446 -18.09 33.24 -1.42
C ILE A 446 -18.64 31.88 -1.86
N ALA A 447 -18.21 30.80 -1.18
CA ALA A 447 -18.65 29.43 -1.48
C ALA A 447 -20.09 29.10 -0.99
N GLN A 448 -20.84 30.07 -0.49
CA GLN A 448 -22.18 29.85 0.09
C GLN A 448 -22.20 28.76 1.19
N ALA A 449 -21.08 28.62 1.92
CA ALA A 449 -20.87 27.60 2.95
C ALA A 449 -20.90 28.15 4.40
N GLU A 450 -21.03 29.46 4.58
CA GLU A 450 -21.00 30.12 5.88
C GLU A 450 -22.05 29.57 6.85
N GLU A 451 -23.29 29.42 6.40
CA GLU A 451 -24.38 28.85 7.21
C GLU A 451 -24.12 27.41 7.63
N VAL A 452 -23.46 26.64 6.76
CA VAL A 452 -23.11 25.22 7.06
C VAL A 452 -22.20 25.16 8.28
N VAL A 453 -21.25 26.09 8.36
CA VAL A 453 -20.27 26.16 9.46
C VAL A 453 -20.88 26.78 10.71
N LYS A 454 -21.66 27.88 10.58
CA LYS A 454 -22.34 28.54 11.71
C LYS A 454 -23.36 27.65 12.43
N LYS A 455 -24.01 26.72 11.70
CA LYS A 455 -24.95 25.75 12.29
C LYS A 455 -24.24 24.64 13.09
N LYS A 456 -22.91 24.53 13.02
CA LYS A 456 -22.14 23.53 13.78
C LYS A 456 -21.73 24.08 15.13
N GLN A 457 -21.81 23.26 16.18
CA GLN A 457 -21.53 23.69 17.57
C GLN A 457 -20.12 24.24 17.74
N LYS A 458 -19.12 23.67 17.02
CA LYS A 458 -17.71 24.08 17.09
C LYS A 458 -17.27 24.98 15.93
N GLY A 459 -18.20 25.43 15.07
CA GLY A 459 -17.89 26.28 13.93
C GLY A 459 -16.78 25.73 13.04
N LEU A 460 -15.69 26.48 12.83
CA LEU A 460 -14.53 26.07 12.04
C LEU A 460 -13.80 24.83 12.62
N ASP A 461 -13.89 24.61 13.92
CA ASP A 461 -13.22 23.50 14.59
C ASP A 461 -14.11 22.25 14.70
N GLU A 462 -15.25 22.24 14.00
CA GLU A 462 -16.10 21.08 13.86
C GLU A 462 -15.37 19.93 13.15
N LYS A 463 -15.55 18.70 13.67
CA LYS A 463 -14.88 17.51 13.17
C LYS A 463 -15.39 17.12 11.79
N VAL A 464 -14.48 16.82 10.91
CA VAL A 464 -14.70 16.24 9.58
C VAL A 464 -14.28 14.76 9.62
N GLU A 465 -15.22 13.87 9.33
CA GLU A 465 -14.92 12.43 9.20
C GLU A 465 -14.26 12.12 7.84
N THR A 466 -13.67 10.94 7.73
CA THR A 466 -13.01 10.48 6.49
C THR A 466 -13.95 10.61 5.29
N GLY A 467 -13.53 11.37 4.29
CA GLY A 467 -14.34 11.66 3.10
C GLY A 467 -15.50 12.63 3.33
N GLY A 468 -15.59 13.25 4.52
CA GLY A 468 -16.66 14.19 4.86
C GLY A 468 -18.04 13.52 5.01
N ARG A 469 -18.11 12.28 5.47
CA ARG A 469 -19.36 11.49 5.56
C ARG A 469 -20.43 12.12 6.45
N ASN A 470 -20.02 12.93 7.41
CA ASN A 470 -20.90 13.68 8.31
C ASN A 470 -21.47 14.99 7.70
N PHE A 471 -21.23 15.24 6.41
CA PHE A 471 -21.79 16.35 5.65
C PHE A 471 -22.62 15.84 4.46
N SER A 472 -23.67 16.57 4.08
CA SER A 472 -24.40 16.27 2.85
C SER A 472 -23.55 16.50 1.59
N GLY A 473 -23.96 15.97 0.43
CA GLY A 473 -23.26 16.16 -0.83
C GLY A 473 -22.98 17.62 -1.15
N GLY A 474 -24.01 18.47 -1.10
CA GLY A 474 -23.89 19.90 -1.35
C GLY A 474 -23.05 20.65 -0.30
N GLN A 475 -23.11 20.23 0.99
CA GLN A 475 -22.26 20.80 2.03
C GLN A 475 -20.78 20.48 1.78
N ARG A 476 -20.45 19.21 1.44
CA ARG A 476 -19.08 18.82 1.08
C ARG A 476 -18.58 19.61 -0.12
N GLN A 477 -19.41 19.75 -1.14
CA GLN A 477 -19.07 20.49 -2.35
C GLN A 477 -18.73 21.94 -2.04
N ARG A 478 -19.58 22.64 -1.30
CA ARG A 478 -19.37 24.05 -0.90
C ARG A 478 -18.10 24.21 -0.05
N LEU A 479 -17.82 23.30 0.89
CA LEU A 479 -16.59 23.31 1.68
C LEU A 479 -15.35 23.06 0.82
N THR A 480 -15.45 22.21 -0.22
CA THR A 480 -14.36 21.97 -1.17
C THR A 480 -14.11 23.21 -2.05
N ILE A 481 -15.17 23.90 -2.46
CA ILE A 481 -15.06 25.18 -3.18
C ILE A 481 -14.42 26.25 -2.28
N ALA A 482 -14.88 26.39 -1.02
CA ALA A 482 -14.27 27.30 -0.06
C ALA A 482 -12.77 27.05 0.10
N ARG A 483 -12.35 25.77 0.23
CA ARG A 483 -10.94 25.38 0.28
C ARG A 483 -10.12 25.88 -0.91
N ALA A 484 -10.68 25.80 -2.12
CA ALA A 484 -10.02 26.25 -3.34
C ALA A 484 -9.91 27.78 -3.42
N LEU A 485 -10.84 28.50 -2.81
CA LEU A 485 -10.87 29.96 -2.79
C LEU A 485 -9.96 30.59 -1.73
N VAL A 486 -9.55 29.85 -0.68
CA VAL A 486 -8.61 30.37 0.32
C VAL A 486 -7.30 30.78 -0.34
N GLY A 487 -6.83 32.01 -0.09
CA GLY A 487 -5.61 32.56 -0.66
C GLY A 487 -5.80 33.11 -2.08
N GLU A 488 -7.03 33.36 -2.50
CA GLU A 488 -7.38 34.13 -3.72
C GLU A 488 -6.63 33.67 -4.99
N PRO A 489 -7.00 32.49 -5.56
CA PRO A 489 -6.32 31.95 -6.73
C PRO A 489 -6.44 32.88 -7.95
N GLU A 490 -5.38 32.93 -8.76
CA GLU A 490 -5.40 33.64 -10.03
C GLU A 490 -6.22 32.88 -11.11
N ILE A 491 -6.25 31.55 -11.00
CA ILE A 491 -7.03 30.65 -11.86
C ILE A 491 -7.87 29.76 -10.96
N LEU A 492 -9.19 29.70 -11.21
CA LEU A 492 -10.11 28.84 -10.48
C LEU A 492 -10.72 27.80 -11.43
N ILE A 493 -10.52 26.53 -11.15
CA ILE A 493 -11.10 25.42 -11.93
C ILE A 493 -12.21 24.77 -11.10
N LEU A 494 -13.42 24.76 -11.65
CA LEU A 494 -14.63 24.16 -11.07
C LEU A 494 -15.06 23.00 -11.97
N ASP A 495 -14.59 21.79 -11.68
CA ASP A 495 -14.89 20.60 -12.48
C ASP A 495 -16.19 19.95 -12.00
N ASP A 496 -17.29 20.17 -12.76
CA ASP A 496 -18.66 19.70 -12.50
C ASP A 496 -19.13 19.90 -11.03
N SER A 497 -18.63 20.99 -10.45
CA SER A 497 -18.80 21.28 -9.01
C SER A 497 -20.22 21.70 -8.62
N ALA A 498 -21.06 22.00 -9.61
CA ALA A 498 -22.45 22.39 -9.41
C ALA A 498 -23.44 21.21 -9.37
N SER A 499 -23.01 20.01 -9.77
CA SER A 499 -23.90 18.83 -9.90
C SER A 499 -24.61 18.43 -8.61
N ALA A 500 -23.97 18.68 -7.45
CA ALA A 500 -24.53 18.39 -6.12
C ALA A 500 -25.27 19.58 -5.46
N LEU A 501 -25.37 20.72 -6.16
CA LEU A 501 -26.02 21.94 -5.67
C LEU A 501 -27.40 22.10 -6.29
N ASP A 502 -28.32 22.70 -5.55
CA ASP A 502 -29.58 23.20 -6.10
C ASP A 502 -29.34 24.44 -6.97
N PHE A 503 -30.30 24.73 -7.86
CA PHE A 503 -30.17 25.82 -8.84
C PHE A 503 -29.96 27.20 -8.21
N ALA A 504 -30.63 27.47 -7.07
CA ALA A 504 -30.53 28.76 -6.41
C ALA A 504 -29.14 28.96 -5.77
N THR A 505 -28.64 27.93 -5.08
CA THR A 505 -27.30 27.94 -4.50
C THR A 505 -26.21 28.03 -5.56
N ASP A 506 -26.35 27.32 -6.69
CA ASP A 506 -25.39 27.39 -7.82
C ASP A 506 -25.37 28.79 -8.43
N ALA A 507 -26.54 29.40 -8.68
CA ALA A 507 -26.63 30.77 -9.22
C ALA A 507 -26.02 31.81 -8.24
N ALA A 508 -26.30 31.70 -6.94
CA ALA A 508 -25.73 32.56 -5.93
C ALA A 508 -24.19 32.41 -5.83
N LEU A 509 -23.71 31.16 -5.86
CA LEU A 509 -22.27 30.85 -5.86
C LEU A 509 -21.55 31.50 -7.05
N ARG A 510 -22.05 31.33 -8.27
CA ARG A 510 -21.44 31.90 -9.48
C ARG A 510 -21.42 33.43 -9.44
N ARG A 511 -22.51 34.08 -8.98
CA ARG A 511 -22.54 35.52 -8.78
C ARG A 511 -21.49 35.96 -7.77
N SER A 512 -21.43 35.28 -6.62
CA SER A 512 -20.47 35.59 -5.56
C SER A 512 -19.02 35.41 -5.99
N ILE A 513 -18.72 34.37 -6.80
CA ILE A 513 -17.39 34.19 -7.39
C ILE A 513 -17.08 35.35 -8.33
N LYS A 514 -17.95 35.70 -9.27
CA LYS A 514 -17.73 36.78 -10.26
C LYS A 514 -17.49 38.14 -9.56
N GLU A 515 -18.25 38.43 -8.51
CA GLU A 515 -18.13 39.70 -7.76
C GLU A 515 -16.88 39.76 -6.86
N SER A 516 -16.46 38.59 -6.30
CA SER A 516 -15.43 38.56 -5.26
C SER A 516 -14.02 38.22 -5.78
N THR A 517 -13.90 37.61 -6.97
CA THR A 517 -12.60 37.17 -7.50
C THR A 517 -12.01 38.08 -8.58
N GLY A 518 -12.71 39.15 -8.94
CA GLY A 518 -12.31 40.29 -9.81
C GLY A 518 -11.42 39.99 -11.02
N ASN A 519 -10.18 39.58 -10.80
CA ASN A 519 -9.20 39.32 -11.86
C ASN A 519 -8.87 37.82 -12.05
N ALA A 520 -9.53 36.91 -11.33
CA ALA A 520 -9.30 35.47 -11.48
C ALA A 520 -9.95 34.95 -12.76
N THR A 521 -9.21 34.16 -13.53
CA THR A 521 -9.75 33.41 -14.66
C THR A 521 -10.47 32.16 -14.16
N VAL A 522 -11.75 32.00 -14.47
CA VAL A 522 -12.58 30.90 -13.97
C VAL A 522 -12.88 29.89 -15.09
N PHE A 523 -12.48 28.65 -14.90
CA PHE A 523 -12.88 27.53 -15.76
C PHE A 523 -14.05 26.79 -15.11
N LEU A 524 -15.21 26.84 -15.77
CA LEU A 524 -16.45 26.25 -15.28
C LEU A 524 -16.83 25.07 -16.17
N VAL A 525 -16.52 23.86 -15.70
CA VAL A 525 -16.90 22.63 -16.40
C VAL A 525 -18.28 22.18 -15.94
N SER A 526 -19.17 21.95 -16.89
CA SER A 526 -20.51 21.43 -16.59
C SER A 526 -21.09 20.64 -17.75
N GLN A 527 -22.04 19.76 -17.45
CA GLN A 527 -22.93 19.15 -18.43
C GLN A 527 -24.22 19.94 -18.59
N ARG A 528 -24.49 20.94 -17.74
CA ARG A 528 -25.70 21.75 -17.73
C ARG A 528 -25.48 23.05 -18.50
N ALA A 529 -26.25 23.27 -19.58
CA ALA A 529 -26.19 24.50 -20.36
C ALA A 529 -26.49 25.76 -19.51
N ALA A 530 -27.44 25.68 -18.58
CA ALA A 530 -27.78 26.76 -17.65
C ALA A 530 -26.59 27.21 -16.79
N THR A 531 -25.63 26.34 -16.49
CA THR A 531 -24.44 26.65 -15.69
C THR A 531 -23.45 27.50 -16.48
N VAL A 532 -23.23 27.20 -17.74
CA VAL A 532 -22.23 27.87 -18.60
C VAL A 532 -22.79 29.02 -19.44
N LYS A 533 -24.13 29.16 -19.52
CA LYS A 533 -24.84 30.15 -20.37
C LYS A 533 -24.29 31.58 -20.24
N ASN A 534 -23.91 32.00 -19.03
CA ASN A 534 -23.44 33.35 -18.75
C ASN A 534 -21.90 33.46 -18.69
N ALA A 535 -21.18 32.47 -19.22
CA ALA A 535 -19.72 32.53 -19.37
C ALA A 535 -19.34 33.51 -20.48
N ASP A 536 -18.23 34.18 -20.33
CA ASP A 536 -17.72 35.15 -21.29
C ASP A 536 -17.29 34.44 -22.61
N GLN A 537 -16.81 33.18 -22.47
CA GLN A 537 -16.51 32.27 -23.56
C GLN A 537 -16.98 30.86 -23.21
N ILE A 538 -17.56 30.14 -24.15
CA ILE A 538 -17.96 28.74 -23.99
C ILE A 538 -17.18 27.88 -25.00
N LEU A 539 -16.58 26.79 -24.47
CA LEU A 539 -15.91 25.76 -25.26
C LEU A 539 -16.81 24.52 -25.30
N VAL A 540 -17.19 24.11 -26.51
CA VAL A 540 -18.01 22.91 -26.73
C VAL A 540 -17.11 21.78 -27.14
N LEU A 541 -17.04 20.74 -26.31
CA LEU A 541 -16.24 19.54 -26.57
C LEU A 541 -17.13 18.39 -27.01
N ASP A 542 -16.74 17.72 -28.07
CA ASP A 542 -17.34 16.48 -28.52
C ASP A 542 -16.24 15.52 -28.99
N ASP A 543 -16.27 14.31 -28.48
CA ASP A 543 -15.29 13.23 -28.76
C ASP A 543 -13.81 13.73 -28.76
N GLY A 544 -13.44 14.46 -27.70
CA GLY A 544 -12.09 14.98 -27.52
C GLY A 544 -11.70 16.15 -28.46
N LYS A 545 -12.64 16.72 -29.20
CA LYS A 545 -12.41 17.83 -30.14
C LYS A 545 -13.18 19.08 -29.72
N LEU A 546 -12.62 20.24 -30.01
CA LEU A 546 -13.30 21.53 -29.84
C LEU A 546 -14.18 21.81 -31.06
N VAL A 547 -15.50 21.54 -30.93
CA VAL A 547 -16.47 21.68 -32.03
C VAL A 547 -17.18 23.04 -32.07
N GLY A 548 -17.03 23.83 -30.99
CA GLY A 548 -17.60 25.19 -30.95
C GLY A 548 -16.87 26.04 -29.89
N LYS A 549 -16.70 27.32 -30.23
CA LYS A 549 -16.11 28.34 -29.35
C LYS A 549 -16.81 29.67 -29.59
N GLY A 550 -17.26 30.32 -28.50
CA GLY A 550 -17.94 31.63 -28.59
C GLY A 550 -18.85 31.88 -27.40
N THR A 551 -19.68 32.90 -27.50
CA THR A 551 -20.73 33.19 -26.51
C THR A 551 -21.95 32.28 -26.69
N HIS A 552 -22.83 32.29 -25.71
CA HIS A 552 -24.08 31.50 -25.77
C HIS A 552 -24.89 31.77 -27.06
N GLU A 553 -25.05 33.04 -27.41
CA GLU A 553 -25.84 33.45 -28.58
C GLU A 553 -25.18 33.05 -29.93
N GLU A 554 -23.84 33.17 -29.99
CA GLU A 554 -23.06 32.75 -31.15
C GLU A 554 -23.13 31.23 -31.36
N LEU A 555 -23.01 30.46 -30.29
CA LEU A 555 -23.03 29.00 -30.35
C LEU A 555 -24.40 28.43 -30.68
N LEU A 556 -25.48 29.07 -30.22
CA LEU A 556 -26.83 28.69 -30.62
C LEU A 556 -27.07 28.83 -32.14
N LYS A 557 -26.38 29.76 -32.78
CA LYS A 557 -26.48 29.97 -34.22
C LYS A 557 -25.55 29.07 -35.02
N ASN A 558 -24.30 28.86 -34.50
CA ASN A 558 -23.20 28.32 -35.29
C ASN A 558 -22.73 26.92 -34.88
N CYS A 559 -23.22 26.36 -33.75
CA CYS A 559 -22.79 25.06 -33.25
C CYS A 559 -23.97 24.11 -33.01
N ASN A 560 -24.15 23.13 -33.90
CA ASN A 560 -25.25 22.17 -33.78
C ASN A 560 -25.21 21.36 -32.50
N VAL A 561 -24.01 20.92 -32.07
CA VAL A 561 -23.84 20.16 -30.83
C VAL A 561 -24.30 20.97 -29.61
N TYR A 562 -23.93 22.26 -29.54
CA TYR A 562 -24.37 23.13 -28.44
C TYR A 562 -25.89 23.34 -28.45
N LYS A 563 -26.46 23.52 -29.63
CA LYS A 563 -27.90 23.68 -29.83
C LYS A 563 -28.66 22.42 -29.36
N GLU A 564 -28.20 21.23 -29.73
CA GLU A 564 -28.76 19.96 -29.27
C GLU A 564 -28.72 19.82 -27.76
N ILE A 565 -27.56 20.14 -27.12
CA ILE A 565 -27.42 20.13 -25.65
C ILE A 565 -28.44 21.09 -25.01
N CYS A 566 -28.60 22.31 -25.56
CA CYS A 566 -29.55 23.28 -25.04
C CYS A 566 -31.00 22.80 -25.23
N MET A 567 -31.37 22.30 -26.41
CA MET A 567 -32.71 21.78 -26.70
C MET A 567 -33.09 20.58 -25.82
N SER A 568 -32.12 19.77 -25.43
CA SER A 568 -32.38 18.64 -24.53
C SER A 568 -32.63 19.03 -23.06
N GLN A 569 -32.25 20.26 -22.67
CA GLN A 569 -32.26 20.71 -21.27
C GLN A 569 -33.23 21.84 -20.97
N PHE A 570 -33.58 22.65 -21.97
CA PHE A 570 -34.52 23.75 -21.84
C PHE A 570 -35.92 23.35 -22.32
N SER A 571 -36.96 23.90 -21.69
CA SER A 571 -38.34 23.70 -22.11
C SER A 571 -38.62 24.33 -23.47
N SER A 572 -39.62 23.82 -24.18
CA SER A 572 -40.01 24.36 -25.50
C SER A 572 -40.34 25.86 -25.48
N GLN A 573 -40.81 26.40 -24.34
CA GLN A 573 -41.07 27.83 -24.17
C GLN A 573 -39.78 28.65 -23.98
N GLU A 574 -38.78 28.09 -23.29
CA GLU A 574 -37.45 28.72 -23.10
C GLU A 574 -36.64 28.67 -24.41
N VAL A 575 -36.79 27.59 -25.20
CA VAL A 575 -36.15 27.44 -26.50
C VAL A 575 -36.74 28.44 -27.54
N ALA A 576 -38.04 28.79 -27.44
CA ALA A 576 -38.67 29.77 -28.29
C ALA A 576 -38.26 31.23 -27.99
N GLN A 577 -37.63 31.48 -26.83
CA GLN A 577 -37.09 32.79 -26.43
C GLN A 577 -35.56 32.90 -26.65
N LEU A 578 -34.91 31.83 -27.12
CA LEU A 578 -33.51 31.73 -27.48
C LEU A 578 -33.34 31.93 -28.99
#